data_09000099cfe4aa6ea5943c0a36fdfb77
#
_entry.id   09000099cfe4aa6ea5943c0a36fdfb77
#
_cell.length_a   1.000
_cell.length_b   1.000
_cell.length_c   1.000
_cell.angle_alpha   90.00
_cell.angle_beta   90.00
_cell.angle_gamma   90.00
#
_symmetry.space_group_name_H-M   'P 1'
#
loop_
_entity.id
_entity.type
_entity.pdbx_description
1 polymer ?
#
loop_
_entity_poly.entity_id
_entity_poly.type
_entity_poly.pdbx_seq_one_letter_code
_entity_poly.pdbx_strand_id
1 'polypeptide(L)'
;KSPDGHIKMTLTVDENGTPFYNVSVNDSLLIENSKMGFVEGNGVILGGGFRIEKTTFDSKDETWTQPWGENKTNRNHYNEMAVNLINEDQVQLTLRFRVFNDGVGFRYEYNVPNVDSLMITDELTTFHFRQDGTSWSIPASAETYELLYKQQPISEVETANTPFTFKTADGVYGSIHEAALYDFSEMTLKQIGDYTLKAELTPWPDGIKVRKSNHFTTSWRTIQIAPEAVGLINSSLILNLNDPCVLETTDWIRPLKYIGVWWGMHLGVETW
;
A
#
# COMPACT_ATOMS: atom_id res chain seq x y z
N LYS A 1 16.00 2.69 -8.36
CA LYS A 1 15.35 3.57 -9.37
C LYS A 1 14.43 2.74 -10.25
N SER A 2 13.42 3.40 -10.85
CA SER A 2 12.60 2.84 -11.92
C SER A 2 13.47 2.42 -13.13
N PRO A 3 12.97 1.55 -14.01
CA PRO A 3 13.70 1.15 -15.21
C PRO A 3 14.10 2.34 -16.11
N ASP A 4 13.26 3.36 -16.21
CA ASP A 4 13.54 4.61 -16.95
C ASP A 4 14.39 5.63 -16.15
N GLY A 5 14.63 5.37 -14.86
CA GLY A 5 15.44 6.20 -13.98
C GLY A 5 14.75 7.43 -13.35
N HIS A 6 13.49 7.73 -13.71
CA HIS A 6 12.78 8.93 -13.26
C HIS A 6 12.28 8.86 -11.82
N ILE A 7 11.88 7.68 -11.35
CA ILE A 7 11.42 7.46 -9.96
C ILE A 7 12.54 6.78 -9.17
N LYS A 8 12.81 7.30 -7.99
CA LYS A 8 13.81 6.74 -7.08
C LYS A 8 13.20 6.55 -5.69
N MET A 9 13.45 5.39 -5.10
CA MET A 9 13.14 5.10 -3.70
C MET A 9 14.43 4.85 -2.93
N THR A 10 14.52 5.38 -1.69
CA THR A 10 15.65 5.16 -0.79
C THR A 10 15.13 4.75 0.57
N LEU A 11 15.89 3.90 1.26
CA LEU A 11 15.66 3.47 2.63
C LEU A 11 16.81 3.97 3.49
N THR A 12 16.49 4.44 4.69
CA THR A 12 17.43 4.74 5.77
C THR A 12 16.95 4.09 7.05
N VAL A 13 17.87 3.77 7.94
CA VAL A 13 17.57 3.29 9.29
C VAL A 13 18.25 4.27 10.25
N ASP A 14 17.49 4.85 11.17
CA ASP A 14 18.01 5.82 12.13
C ASP A 14 18.83 5.18 13.26
N GLU A 15 19.33 5.97 14.17
CA GLU A 15 20.13 5.54 15.33
C GLU A 15 19.36 4.62 16.31
N ASN A 16 18.03 4.69 16.29
CA ASN A 16 17.14 3.83 17.07
C ASN A 16 16.73 2.55 16.31
N GLY A 17 17.27 2.34 15.13
CA GLY A 17 16.91 1.22 14.28
C GLY A 17 15.52 1.31 13.65
N THR A 18 14.97 2.52 13.52
CA THR A 18 13.67 2.75 12.85
C THR A 18 13.88 2.94 11.37
N PRO A 19 13.17 2.19 10.50
CA PRO A 19 13.26 2.38 9.07
C PRO A 19 12.45 3.59 8.59
N PHE A 20 13.02 4.36 7.64
CA PHE A 20 12.39 5.47 6.94
C PHE A 20 12.64 5.37 5.44
N TYR A 21 11.69 5.84 4.64
CA TYR A 21 11.86 5.87 3.20
C TYR A 21 11.62 7.26 2.60
N ASN A 22 12.18 7.46 1.41
CA ASN A 22 11.90 8.62 0.58
C ASN A 22 11.57 8.16 -0.85
N VAL A 23 10.73 8.95 -1.52
CA VAL A 23 10.42 8.80 -2.95
C VAL A 23 10.72 10.12 -3.66
N SER A 24 11.50 10.06 -4.73
CA SER A 24 11.81 11.20 -5.59
C SER A 24 11.34 10.96 -7.01
N VAL A 25 10.91 12.02 -7.68
CA VAL A 25 10.54 12.05 -9.10
C VAL A 25 11.41 13.08 -9.79
N ASN A 26 12.16 12.67 -10.82
CA ASN A 26 13.15 13.55 -11.51
C ASN A 26 14.10 14.26 -10.53
N ASP A 27 14.62 13.49 -9.55
CA ASP A 27 15.49 13.93 -8.45
C ASP A 27 14.85 14.95 -7.47
N SER A 28 13.58 15.33 -7.62
CA SER A 28 12.82 16.13 -6.65
C SER A 28 12.10 15.21 -5.65
N LEU A 29 12.20 15.53 -4.36
CA LEU A 29 11.51 14.77 -3.31
C LEU A 29 9.98 14.95 -3.42
N LEU A 30 9.25 13.84 -3.48
CA LEU A 30 7.79 13.78 -3.39
C LEU A 30 7.37 13.39 -1.97
N ILE A 31 7.94 12.31 -1.46
CA ILE A 31 7.74 11.78 -0.12
C ILE A 31 9.09 11.76 0.59
N GLU A 32 9.15 12.28 1.81
CA GLU A 32 10.40 12.36 2.58
C GLU A 32 10.25 11.86 4.01
N ASN A 33 11.31 11.27 4.55
CA ASN A 33 11.42 10.83 5.95
C ASN A 33 10.18 10.09 6.48
N SER A 34 9.60 9.26 5.63
CA SER A 34 8.36 8.53 5.94
C SER A 34 8.67 7.28 6.73
N LYS A 35 8.08 7.19 7.93
CA LYS A 35 8.30 6.10 8.88
C LYS A 35 7.72 4.78 8.38
N MET A 36 8.34 3.68 8.79
CA MET A 36 7.90 2.32 8.48
C MET A 36 7.85 1.46 9.75
N GLY A 37 6.98 0.45 9.77
CA GLY A 37 6.91 -0.55 10.85
C GLY A 37 5.51 -0.75 11.39
N PHE A 38 5.42 -1.54 12.48
CA PHE A 38 4.16 -1.86 13.16
C PHE A 38 4.34 -1.80 14.68
N VAL A 39 3.20 -1.70 15.38
CA VAL A 39 3.10 -1.89 16.84
C VAL A 39 2.39 -3.21 17.10
N GLU A 40 2.96 -4.01 17.95
CA GLU A 40 2.43 -5.30 18.40
C GLU A 40 1.93 -5.19 19.85
N GLY A 41 0.79 -5.80 20.14
CA GLY A 41 0.08 -5.61 21.42
C GLY A 41 0.71 -6.31 22.64
N ASN A 42 1.55 -7.33 22.44
CA ASN A 42 2.18 -8.11 23.52
C ASN A 42 3.65 -7.70 23.77
N GLY A 43 4.12 -6.62 23.14
CA GLY A 43 5.42 -6.04 23.41
C GLY A 43 6.54 -6.50 22.47
N VAL A 44 6.26 -7.26 21.42
CA VAL A 44 7.26 -7.56 20.37
C VAL A 44 7.58 -6.30 19.59
N ILE A 45 8.87 -6.00 19.42
CA ILE A 45 9.32 -4.80 18.70
C ILE A 45 9.32 -5.07 17.19
N LEU A 46 8.32 -4.51 16.47
CA LEU A 46 8.17 -4.60 15.02
C LEU A 46 8.49 -3.29 14.27
N GLY A 47 8.76 -2.20 14.96
CA GLY A 47 8.94 -0.87 14.36
C GLY A 47 10.28 -0.19 14.65
N GLY A 48 11.25 -0.89 15.25
CA GLY A 48 12.54 -0.28 15.63
C GLY A 48 13.56 -1.30 16.12
N GLY A 49 14.72 -0.80 16.56
CA GLY A 49 15.84 -1.64 17.01
C GLY A 49 16.56 -2.38 15.88
N PHE A 50 16.23 -2.09 14.63
CA PHE A 50 16.76 -2.82 13.48
C PHE A 50 18.13 -2.31 13.03
N ARG A 51 18.96 -3.25 12.57
CA ARG A 51 20.14 -2.97 11.74
C ARG A 51 20.01 -3.69 10.41
N ILE A 52 20.59 -3.11 9.37
CA ILE A 52 20.64 -3.74 8.04
C ILE A 52 21.67 -4.87 8.06
N GLU A 53 21.25 -6.05 7.66
CA GLU A 53 22.14 -7.20 7.48
C GLU A 53 22.58 -7.35 6.02
N LYS A 54 21.62 -7.23 5.10
CA LYS A 54 21.85 -7.46 3.69
C LYS A 54 20.88 -6.65 2.83
N THR A 55 21.38 -6.14 1.71
CA THR A 55 20.55 -5.57 0.65
C THR A 55 20.79 -6.33 -0.64
N THR A 56 19.72 -6.71 -1.31
CA THR A 56 19.74 -7.36 -2.61
C THR A 56 18.96 -6.57 -3.63
N PHE A 57 19.37 -6.64 -4.88
CA PHE A 57 18.72 -5.99 -6.01
C PHE A 57 18.36 -7.03 -7.06
N ASP A 58 17.20 -6.85 -7.68
CA ASP A 58 16.70 -7.66 -8.76
C ASP A 58 15.93 -6.78 -9.75
N SER A 59 15.58 -7.32 -10.90
CA SER A 59 14.76 -6.64 -11.90
C SER A 59 13.90 -7.65 -12.64
N LYS A 60 12.73 -7.20 -13.09
CA LYS A 60 11.84 -8.02 -13.88
C LYS A 60 11.32 -7.23 -15.08
N ASP A 61 11.22 -7.89 -16.22
CA ASP A 61 10.59 -7.36 -17.42
C ASP A 61 9.89 -8.52 -18.14
N GLU A 62 8.60 -8.61 -17.94
CA GLU A 62 7.75 -9.63 -18.54
C GLU A 62 6.44 -9.03 -19.01
N THR A 63 5.75 -9.77 -19.87
CA THR A 63 4.41 -9.40 -20.33
C THR A 63 3.45 -10.53 -20.01
N TRP A 64 2.29 -10.19 -19.47
CA TRP A 64 1.23 -11.14 -19.16
C TRP A 64 -0.10 -10.68 -19.73
N THR A 65 -1.03 -11.61 -19.86
CA THR A 65 -2.36 -11.36 -20.41
C THR A 65 -3.43 -11.63 -19.37
N GLN A 66 -4.46 -10.81 -19.36
CA GLN A 66 -5.65 -11.03 -18.56
C GLN A 66 -6.86 -11.32 -19.44
N PRO A 67 -7.80 -12.18 -18.99
CA PRO A 67 -8.98 -12.53 -19.79
C PRO A 67 -9.93 -11.36 -20.00
N TRP A 68 -10.02 -10.46 -19.01
CA TRP A 68 -10.84 -9.26 -19.04
C TRP A 68 -10.10 -8.12 -18.35
N GLY A 69 -10.48 -6.90 -18.70
CA GLY A 69 -9.89 -5.68 -18.18
C GLY A 69 -9.72 -4.65 -19.29
N GLU A 70 -9.18 -3.51 -18.96
CA GLU A 70 -8.97 -2.40 -19.89
C GLU A 70 -7.88 -2.73 -20.92
N ASN A 71 -6.83 -3.42 -20.46
CA ASN A 71 -5.73 -3.85 -21.31
C ASN A 71 -5.66 -5.37 -21.38
N LYS A 72 -5.67 -5.93 -22.59
CA LYS A 72 -5.45 -7.37 -22.76
C LYS A 72 -4.06 -7.81 -22.34
N THR A 73 -3.07 -6.95 -22.54
CA THR A 73 -1.66 -7.23 -22.32
C THR A 73 -1.08 -6.17 -21.38
N ASN A 74 -0.47 -6.62 -20.29
CA ASN A 74 0.18 -5.78 -19.29
C ASN A 74 1.67 -6.11 -19.24
N ARG A 75 2.53 -5.08 -19.28
CA ARG A 75 3.96 -5.23 -19.02
C ARG A 75 4.22 -5.08 -17.53
N ASN A 76 4.92 -6.05 -16.97
CA ASN A 76 5.39 -6.03 -15.58
C ASN A 76 6.90 -5.76 -15.59
N HIS A 77 7.28 -4.48 -15.49
CA HIS A 77 8.64 -4.03 -15.59
C HIS A 77 9.03 -3.16 -14.41
N TYR A 78 9.88 -3.70 -13.54
CA TYR A 78 10.33 -3.03 -12.32
C TYR A 78 11.77 -3.38 -11.95
N ASN A 79 12.37 -2.53 -11.13
CA ASN A 79 13.55 -2.86 -10.35
C ASN A 79 13.15 -3.10 -8.90
N GLU A 80 13.69 -4.14 -8.28
CA GLU A 80 13.42 -4.53 -6.90
C GLU A 80 14.64 -4.28 -6.01
N MET A 81 14.37 -3.85 -4.78
CA MET A 81 15.32 -3.82 -3.68
C MET A 81 14.70 -4.55 -2.49
N ALA A 82 15.37 -5.56 -1.98
CA ALA A 82 15.00 -6.23 -0.74
C ALA A 82 16.09 -5.96 0.32
N VAL A 83 15.67 -5.37 1.45
CA VAL A 83 16.55 -5.04 2.57
C VAL A 83 16.19 -5.91 3.75
N ASN A 84 17.11 -6.79 4.13
CA ASN A 84 16.96 -7.66 5.28
C ASN A 84 17.51 -6.94 6.53
N LEU A 85 16.65 -6.82 7.51
CA LEU A 85 16.93 -6.19 8.80
C LEU A 85 16.73 -7.21 9.93
N ILE A 86 17.46 -7.01 11.01
CA ILE A 86 17.32 -7.80 12.24
C ILE A 86 17.46 -6.89 13.46
N ASN A 87 16.72 -7.17 14.52
CA ASN A 87 16.88 -6.51 15.82
C ASN A 87 17.54 -7.42 16.87
N GLU A 88 17.70 -6.93 18.09
CA GLU A 88 18.32 -7.69 19.19
C GLU A 88 17.49 -8.90 19.62
N ASP A 89 16.16 -8.85 19.49
CA ASP A 89 15.23 -9.95 19.76
C ASP A 89 15.18 -10.99 18.63
N GLN A 90 16.10 -10.90 17.68
CA GLN A 90 16.17 -11.77 16.48
C GLN A 90 14.94 -11.71 15.58
N VAL A 91 14.13 -10.67 15.69
CA VAL A 91 13.06 -10.38 14.74
C VAL A 91 13.69 -10.03 13.40
N GLN A 92 13.34 -10.77 12.38
CA GLN A 92 13.80 -10.54 11.01
C GLN A 92 12.68 -9.79 10.24
N LEU A 93 13.07 -8.73 9.57
CA LEU A 93 12.20 -7.94 8.70
C LEU A 93 12.85 -7.82 7.33
N THR A 94 12.18 -8.28 6.28
CA THR A 94 12.55 -7.92 4.91
C THR A 94 11.61 -6.81 4.43
N LEU A 95 12.18 -5.64 4.15
CA LEU A 95 11.50 -4.57 3.45
C LEU A 95 11.74 -4.76 1.95
N ARG A 96 10.67 -5.04 1.22
CA ARG A 96 10.71 -5.25 -0.23
C ARG A 96 10.10 -4.06 -0.96
N PHE A 97 10.87 -3.49 -1.87
CA PHE A 97 10.50 -2.33 -2.68
C PHE A 97 10.53 -2.70 -4.15
N ARG A 98 9.47 -2.39 -4.89
CA ARG A 98 9.41 -2.46 -6.34
C ARG A 98 9.18 -1.07 -6.91
N VAL A 99 10.03 -0.66 -7.83
CA VAL A 99 9.96 0.66 -8.45
C VAL A 99 9.71 0.47 -9.94
N PHE A 100 8.53 0.93 -10.37
CA PHE A 100 8.04 0.92 -11.74
C PHE A 100 8.17 2.30 -12.37
N ASN A 101 7.94 2.43 -13.67
CA ASN A 101 7.91 3.74 -14.34
C ASN A 101 6.67 4.58 -13.99
N ASP A 102 5.62 3.93 -13.46
CA ASP A 102 4.34 4.52 -13.05
C ASP A 102 4.13 4.53 -11.53
N GLY A 103 5.18 4.28 -10.73
CA GLY A 103 5.10 4.37 -9.29
C GLY A 103 5.96 3.39 -8.51
N VAL A 104 5.64 3.25 -7.24
CA VAL A 104 6.36 2.39 -6.29
C VAL A 104 5.39 1.55 -5.47
N GLY A 105 5.82 0.34 -5.11
CA GLY A 105 5.17 -0.49 -4.10
C GLY A 105 6.20 -0.97 -3.08
N PHE A 106 5.78 -1.08 -1.82
CA PHE A 106 6.59 -1.71 -0.78
C PHE A 106 5.72 -2.53 0.16
N ARG A 107 6.33 -3.56 0.75
CA ARG A 107 5.68 -4.42 1.74
C ARG A 107 6.68 -4.91 2.78
N TYR A 108 6.14 -5.44 3.85
CA TYR A 108 6.87 -5.99 4.98
C TYR A 108 6.73 -7.51 4.98
N GLU A 109 7.84 -8.20 5.20
CA GLU A 109 7.90 -9.65 5.38
C GLU A 109 8.60 -9.92 6.72
N TYR A 110 7.83 -10.34 7.73
CA TYR A 110 8.33 -10.58 9.08
C TYR A 110 8.54 -12.07 9.36
N ASN A 111 9.59 -12.35 10.10
CA ASN A 111 9.80 -13.62 10.78
C ASN A 111 10.18 -13.32 12.24
N VAL A 112 9.28 -13.68 13.18
CA VAL A 112 9.37 -13.36 14.60
C VAL A 112 9.58 -14.64 15.39
N PRO A 113 10.78 -14.90 15.93
CA PRO A 113 11.06 -16.14 16.66
C PRO A 113 10.34 -16.19 18.01
N ASN A 114 10.15 -17.39 18.52
CA ASN A 114 9.65 -17.66 19.87
C ASN A 114 8.24 -17.15 20.21
N VAL A 115 7.42 -16.88 19.18
CA VAL A 115 6.00 -16.56 19.33
C VAL A 115 5.18 -17.37 18.33
N ASP A 116 3.98 -17.76 18.72
CA ASP A 116 3.08 -18.51 17.85
C ASP A 116 2.14 -17.56 17.07
N SER A 117 1.79 -16.45 17.69
CA SER A 117 0.86 -15.48 17.13
C SER A 117 1.21 -14.05 17.51
N LEU A 118 0.84 -13.12 16.66
CA LEU A 118 1.04 -11.69 16.79
C LEU A 118 -0.29 -10.94 16.71
N MET A 119 -0.44 -9.92 17.53
CA MET A 119 -1.58 -9.01 17.54
C MET A 119 -1.11 -7.60 17.16
N ILE A 120 -1.22 -7.25 15.89
CA ILE A 120 -0.86 -5.93 15.40
C ILE A 120 -1.95 -4.95 15.79
N THR A 121 -1.57 -3.90 16.51
CA THR A 121 -2.46 -2.88 17.04
C THR A 121 -2.36 -1.55 16.29
N ASP A 122 -1.24 -1.30 15.58
CA ASP A 122 -1.05 -0.09 14.79
C ASP A 122 -0.04 -0.31 13.65
N GLU A 123 -0.19 0.45 12.57
CA GLU A 123 0.78 0.57 11.49
C GLU A 123 1.46 1.94 11.54
N LEU A 124 2.79 1.95 11.53
CA LEU A 124 3.59 3.17 11.65
C LEU A 124 3.91 3.80 10.29
N THR A 125 3.50 3.17 9.19
CA THR A 125 3.76 3.66 7.83
C THR A 125 3.16 5.04 7.66
N THR A 126 4.00 5.98 7.22
CA THR A 126 3.59 7.35 6.90
C THR A 126 3.87 7.67 5.45
N PHE A 127 3.18 8.69 4.94
CA PHE A 127 3.37 9.33 3.65
C PHE A 127 3.53 10.82 3.92
N HIS A 128 4.76 11.24 4.20
CA HIS A 128 5.08 12.65 4.48
C HIS A 128 5.41 13.34 3.16
N PHE A 129 4.50 14.17 2.70
CA PHE A 129 4.70 14.95 1.49
C PHE A 129 5.71 16.06 1.73
N ARG A 130 6.59 16.29 0.76
CA ARG A 130 7.57 17.38 0.79
C ARG A 130 6.92 18.77 0.88
N GLN A 131 5.74 18.91 0.31
CA GLN A 131 4.97 20.16 0.24
C GLN A 131 3.48 19.84 0.18
N ASP A 132 2.65 20.80 0.52
CA ASP A 132 1.21 20.69 0.36
C ASP A 132 0.82 20.54 -1.13
N GLY A 133 -0.36 20.03 -1.36
CA GLY A 133 -0.93 19.83 -2.68
C GLY A 133 -2.44 19.77 -2.61
N THR A 134 -3.06 19.51 -3.73
CA THR A 134 -4.51 19.29 -3.80
C THR A 134 -4.80 17.80 -3.74
N SER A 135 -5.78 17.39 -2.95
CA SER A 135 -6.26 16.01 -2.88
C SER A 135 -7.72 15.90 -3.35
N TRP A 136 -8.07 14.69 -3.79
CA TRP A 136 -9.44 14.25 -4.07
C TRP A 136 -9.67 12.94 -3.35
N SER A 137 -10.49 12.95 -2.31
CA SER A 137 -10.73 11.78 -1.47
C SER A 137 -12.11 11.80 -0.84
N ILE A 138 -12.56 10.66 -0.35
CA ILE A 138 -13.69 10.54 0.55
C ILE A 138 -13.18 10.31 1.98
N PRO A 139 -13.88 10.79 3.02
CA PRO A 139 -13.53 10.50 4.41
C PRO A 139 -13.46 9.00 4.67
N ALA A 140 -12.57 8.57 5.54
CA ALA A 140 -12.49 7.16 5.93
C ALA A 140 -13.77 6.72 6.64
N SER A 141 -14.30 5.57 6.23
CA SER A 141 -15.46 4.94 6.84
C SER A 141 -15.36 3.43 6.68
N ALA A 142 -15.53 2.70 7.77
CA ALA A 142 -15.60 1.23 7.74
C ALA A 142 -16.98 0.72 7.29
N GLU A 143 -17.99 1.60 7.23
CA GLU A 143 -19.37 1.21 6.93
C GLU A 143 -19.79 1.46 5.49
N THR A 144 -19.20 2.45 4.84
CA THR A 144 -19.60 2.83 3.48
C THR A 144 -18.51 3.56 2.71
N TYR A 145 -18.48 3.35 1.40
CA TYR A 145 -17.71 4.13 0.42
C TYR A 145 -18.59 5.14 -0.35
N GLU A 146 -19.87 5.25 -0.02
CA GLU A 146 -20.86 6.09 -0.73
C GLU A 146 -20.87 7.53 -0.18
N LEU A 147 -19.70 8.11 0.04
CA LEU A 147 -19.52 9.48 0.48
C LEU A 147 -19.12 10.37 -0.70
N LEU A 148 -19.41 11.67 -0.58
CA LEU A 148 -19.02 12.65 -1.59
C LEU A 148 -17.51 12.91 -1.56
N TYR A 149 -16.88 12.93 -2.74
CA TYR A 149 -15.49 13.35 -2.88
C TYR A 149 -15.33 14.82 -2.46
N LYS A 150 -14.28 15.06 -1.68
CA LYS A 150 -13.81 16.40 -1.33
C LYS A 150 -12.57 16.71 -2.13
N GLN A 151 -12.52 17.93 -2.67
CA GLN A 151 -11.29 18.52 -3.20
C GLN A 151 -10.78 19.51 -2.15
N GLN A 152 -9.61 19.25 -1.60
CA GLN A 152 -9.06 20.06 -0.51
C GLN A 152 -7.53 19.94 -0.47
N PRO A 153 -6.80 20.86 0.19
CA PRO A 153 -5.38 20.70 0.48
C PRO A 153 -5.11 19.38 1.22
N ILE A 154 -3.94 18.77 0.99
CA ILE A 154 -3.52 17.56 1.71
C ILE A 154 -3.49 17.84 3.22
N SER A 155 -3.06 19.04 3.61
CA SER A 155 -3.00 19.51 5.01
C SER A 155 -4.35 19.58 5.72
N GLU A 156 -5.46 19.66 4.97
CA GLU A 156 -6.82 19.75 5.51
C GLU A 156 -7.57 18.40 5.53
N VAL A 157 -6.92 17.32 5.07
CA VAL A 157 -7.50 15.98 5.10
C VAL A 157 -7.45 15.45 6.53
N GLU A 158 -8.58 15.23 7.17
CA GLU A 158 -8.62 14.58 8.49
C GLU A 158 -8.38 13.08 8.37
N THR A 159 -9.20 12.43 7.54
CA THR A 159 -9.11 11.00 7.21
C THR A 159 -9.50 10.78 5.76
N ALA A 160 -9.00 9.70 5.15
CA ALA A 160 -9.39 9.34 3.79
C ALA A 160 -9.42 7.82 3.59
N ASN A 161 -10.42 7.34 2.84
CA ASN A 161 -10.34 6.04 2.22
C ASN A 161 -9.32 6.04 1.07
N THR A 162 -8.75 4.89 0.79
CA THR A 162 -7.91 4.70 -0.39
C THR A 162 -8.75 4.11 -1.55
N PRO A 163 -8.42 4.40 -2.82
CA PRO A 163 -7.27 5.18 -3.30
C PRO A 163 -7.40 6.67 -2.98
N PHE A 164 -6.30 7.24 -2.48
CA PHE A 164 -6.18 8.66 -2.19
C PHE A 164 -5.46 9.38 -3.33
N THR A 165 -6.19 10.14 -4.11
CA THR A 165 -5.63 10.85 -5.27
C THR A 165 -5.15 12.23 -4.86
N PHE A 166 -3.98 12.64 -5.36
CA PHE A 166 -3.40 13.94 -5.08
C PHE A 166 -2.69 14.54 -6.31
N LYS A 167 -2.45 15.84 -6.24
CA LYS A 167 -1.59 16.59 -7.15
C LYS A 167 -0.71 17.52 -6.32
N THR A 168 0.59 17.42 -6.47
CA THR A 168 1.56 18.32 -5.82
C THR A 168 1.58 19.70 -6.46
N ALA A 169 2.14 20.69 -5.77
CA ALA A 169 2.24 22.06 -6.28
C ALA A 169 3.11 22.16 -7.55
N ASP A 170 4.11 21.29 -7.70
CA ASP A 170 4.97 21.16 -8.88
C ASP A 170 4.39 20.30 -10.00
N GLY A 171 3.15 19.85 -9.85
CA GLY A 171 2.34 19.27 -10.92
C GLY A 171 2.39 17.75 -11.06
N VAL A 172 3.03 17.04 -10.14
CA VAL A 172 3.02 15.57 -10.10
C VAL A 172 1.66 15.07 -9.59
N TYR A 173 1.02 14.20 -10.36
CA TYR A 173 -0.17 13.47 -9.92
C TYR A 173 0.22 12.16 -9.27
N GLY A 174 -0.52 11.76 -8.25
CA GLY A 174 -0.32 10.47 -7.61
C GLY A 174 -1.56 9.90 -6.95
N SER A 175 -1.47 8.63 -6.59
CA SER A 175 -2.52 7.93 -5.85
C SER A 175 -1.87 6.99 -4.84
N ILE A 176 -2.25 7.12 -3.57
CA ILE A 176 -1.86 6.17 -2.52
C ILE A 176 -2.95 5.11 -2.40
N HIS A 177 -2.53 3.86 -2.47
CA HIS A 177 -3.42 2.71 -2.34
C HIS A 177 -2.65 1.49 -1.85
N GLU A 178 -3.26 0.34 -1.96
CA GLU A 178 -2.66 -0.96 -1.63
C GLU A 178 -2.93 -2.00 -2.72
N ALA A 179 -2.12 -3.05 -2.74
CA ALA A 179 -2.28 -4.19 -3.63
C ALA A 179 -2.03 -5.50 -2.89
N ALA A 180 -2.50 -6.62 -3.43
CA ALA A 180 -2.40 -7.94 -2.84
C ALA A 180 -2.89 -7.95 -1.37
N LEU A 181 -4.09 -7.42 -1.15
CA LEU A 181 -4.74 -7.40 0.16
C LEU A 181 -5.30 -8.80 0.46
N TYR A 182 -4.40 -9.72 0.84
CA TYR A 182 -4.72 -11.10 1.20
C TYR A 182 -4.54 -11.28 2.70
N ASP A 183 -5.63 -11.66 3.39
CA ASP A 183 -5.60 -11.94 4.83
C ASP A 183 -4.87 -10.84 5.65
N PHE A 184 -5.19 -9.60 5.36
CA PHE A 184 -4.67 -8.41 6.04
C PHE A 184 -5.77 -7.36 6.17
N SER A 185 -5.61 -6.37 7.05
CA SER A 185 -6.57 -5.29 7.20
C SER A 185 -6.40 -4.24 6.12
N GLU A 186 -7.50 -3.68 5.62
CA GLU A 186 -7.48 -2.57 4.68
C GLU A 186 -6.85 -1.33 5.30
N MET A 187 -6.20 -0.54 4.46
CA MET A 187 -5.58 0.73 4.84
C MET A 187 -6.49 1.91 4.50
N THR A 188 -6.84 2.68 5.51
CA THR A 188 -7.26 4.06 5.36
C THR A 188 -6.10 5.00 5.71
N LEU A 189 -6.28 6.30 5.55
CA LEU A 189 -5.26 7.31 5.83
C LEU A 189 -5.79 8.31 6.87
N LYS A 190 -4.90 8.73 7.77
CA LYS A 190 -5.19 9.72 8.81
C LYS A 190 -4.11 10.79 8.81
N GLN A 191 -4.52 12.06 8.80
CA GLN A 191 -3.62 13.19 8.95
C GLN A 191 -3.03 13.23 10.37
N ILE A 192 -1.71 13.39 10.46
CA ILE A 192 -0.98 13.50 11.73
C ILE A 192 -0.15 14.77 11.86
N GLY A 193 -0.32 15.73 10.94
CA GLY A 193 0.37 17.02 10.88
C GLY A 193 1.34 17.16 9.72
N ASP A 194 1.74 18.37 9.39
CA ASP A 194 2.80 18.71 8.43
C ASP A 194 2.75 17.93 7.11
N TYR A 195 1.58 17.91 6.44
CA TYR A 195 1.36 17.17 5.18
C TYR A 195 1.65 15.67 5.29
N THR A 196 1.51 15.09 6.50
CA THR A 196 1.80 13.68 6.76
C THR A 196 0.51 12.90 6.93
N LEU A 197 0.28 11.95 6.03
CA LEU A 197 -0.76 10.96 6.15
C LEU A 197 -0.15 9.67 6.72
N LYS A 198 -0.79 9.12 7.74
CA LYS A 198 -0.42 7.83 8.35
C LYS A 198 -1.39 6.74 7.90
N ALA A 199 -0.89 5.55 7.64
CA ALA A 199 -1.72 4.37 7.45
C ALA A 199 -2.50 4.07 8.73
N GLU A 200 -3.82 3.95 8.59
CA GLU A 200 -4.73 3.57 9.68
C GLU A 200 -5.47 2.31 9.24
N LEU A 201 -5.19 1.20 9.92
CA LEU A 201 -5.81 -0.08 9.60
C LEU A 201 -7.20 -0.19 10.23
N THR A 202 -8.15 -0.77 9.52
CA THR A 202 -9.49 -1.06 10.05
C THR A 202 -9.40 -2.11 11.15
N PRO A 203 -9.87 -1.82 12.38
CA PRO A 203 -9.78 -2.75 13.51
C PRO A 203 -10.89 -3.79 13.52
N TRP A 204 -10.62 -4.92 14.17
CA TRP A 204 -11.62 -5.81 14.68
C TRP A 204 -12.39 -5.16 15.86
N PRO A 205 -13.56 -5.69 16.28
CA PRO A 205 -14.33 -5.13 17.38
C PRO A 205 -13.58 -4.99 18.72
N ASP A 206 -12.52 -5.77 18.92
CA ASP A 206 -11.66 -5.72 20.12
C ASP A 206 -10.48 -4.75 19.97
N GLY A 207 -10.41 -4.00 18.87
CA GLY A 207 -9.36 -3.00 18.60
C GLY A 207 -8.09 -3.56 17.97
N ILE A 208 -7.92 -4.87 17.88
CA ILE A 208 -6.79 -5.48 17.15
C ILE A 208 -6.96 -5.22 15.65
N LYS A 209 -5.92 -4.76 14.99
CA LYS A 209 -5.94 -4.49 13.55
C LYS A 209 -5.73 -5.77 12.73
N VAL A 210 -4.70 -6.55 13.08
CA VAL A 210 -4.34 -7.78 12.36
C VAL A 210 -3.88 -8.86 13.34
N ARG A 211 -4.29 -10.10 13.09
CA ARG A 211 -3.78 -11.31 13.77
C ARG A 211 -3.00 -12.13 12.79
N LYS A 212 -1.75 -12.45 13.13
CA LYS A 212 -0.83 -13.22 12.27
C LYS A 212 -0.09 -14.28 13.07
N SER A 213 0.40 -15.28 12.37
CA SER A 213 1.43 -16.17 12.89
C SER A 213 2.77 -15.44 12.97
N ASN A 214 3.76 -16.09 13.53
CA ASN A 214 5.13 -15.58 13.65
C ASN A 214 5.83 -15.30 12.31
N HIS A 215 5.29 -15.78 11.21
CA HIS A 215 5.78 -15.53 9.86
C HIS A 215 4.63 -14.99 9.00
N PHE A 216 4.78 -13.76 8.51
CA PHE A 216 3.73 -13.13 7.70
C PHE A 216 4.28 -12.10 6.72
N THR A 217 3.49 -11.86 5.69
CA THR A 217 3.70 -10.81 4.69
C THR A 217 2.48 -9.89 4.67
N THR A 218 2.71 -8.59 4.55
CA THR A 218 1.62 -7.60 4.45
C THR A 218 1.16 -7.42 3.00
N SER A 219 0.03 -6.72 2.80
CA SER A 219 -0.29 -6.12 1.52
C SER A 219 0.80 -5.12 1.09
N TRP A 220 0.85 -4.82 -0.21
CA TRP A 220 1.69 -3.75 -0.71
C TRP A 220 1.08 -2.40 -0.39
N ARG A 221 1.90 -1.47 0.10
CA ARG A 221 1.60 -0.04 0.13
C ARG A 221 2.09 0.55 -1.18
N THR A 222 1.25 1.28 -1.88
CA THR A 222 1.53 1.74 -3.24
C THR A 222 1.42 3.24 -3.36
N ILE A 223 2.26 3.83 -4.22
CA ILE A 223 2.17 5.22 -4.66
C ILE A 223 2.26 5.18 -6.19
N GLN A 224 1.12 5.32 -6.86
CA GLN A 224 1.10 5.57 -8.29
C GLN A 224 1.57 7.00 -8.55
N ILE A 225 2.33 7.21 -9.62
CA ILE A 225 2.95 8.50 -9.95
C ILE A 225 2.83 8.72 -11.44
N ALA A 226 2.32 9.89 -11.82
CA ALA A 226 2.17 10.27 -13.23
C ALA A 226 2.34 11.77 -13.43
N PRO A 227 2.81 12.24 -14.59
CA PRO A 227 2.87 13.66 -14.93
C PRO A 227 1.50 14.27 -15.21
N GLU A 228 0.50 13.44 -15.50
CA GLU A 228 -0.87 13.84 -15.83
C GLU A 228 -1.89 12.90 -15.17
N ALA A 229 -3.09 13.40 -14.88
CA ALA A 229 -4.15 12.62 -14.21
C ALA A 229 -4.53 11.33 -14.98
N VAL A 230 -4.54 11.38 -16.32
CA VAL A 230 -4.86 10.22 -17.15
C VAL A 230 -3.83 9.08 -16.99
N GLY A 231 -2.59 9.40 -16.61
CA GLY A 231 -1.55 8.40 -16.33
C GLY A 231 -1.89 7.50 -15.14
N LEU A 232 -2.66 7.99 -14.16
CA LEU A 232 -3.12 7.18 -13.03
C LEU A 232 -4.14 6.12 -13.47
N ILE A 233 -5.04 6.48 -14.40
CA ILE A 233 -6.04 5.55 -14.96
C ILE A 233 -5.37 4.47 -15.79
N ASN A 234 -4.31 4.82 -16.52
CA ASN A 234 -3.59 3.88 -17.40
C ASN A 234 -2.52 3.05 -16.66
N SER A 235 -2.27 3.32 -15.38
CA SER A 235 -1.26 2.59 -14.60
C SER A 235 -1.66 1.13 -14.40
N SER A 236 -0.73 0.23 -14.60
CA SER A 236 -0.85 -1.20 -14.31
C SER A 236 -0.16 -1.60 -13.01
N LEU A 237 0.34 -0.65 -12.21
CA LEU A 237 1.11 -0.90 -11.00
C LEU A 237 0.38 -1.82 -10.02
N ILE A 238 -0.89 -1.53 -9.71
CA ILE A 238 -1.69 -2.34 -8.78
C ILE A 238 -1.85 -3.77 -9.31
N LEU A 239 -2.12 -3.94 -10.61
CA LEU A 239 -2.25 -5.27 -11.22
C LEU A 239 -0.94 -6.06 -11.14
N ASN A 240 0.20 -5.40 -11.39
CA ASN A 240 1.53 -6.01 -11.39
C ASN A 240 2.07 -6.35 -9.99
N LEU A 241 1.49 -5.78 -8.94
CA LEU A 241 1.84 -6.08 -7.55
C LEU A 241 0.98 -7.21 -6.94
N ASN A 242 -0.10 -7.62 -7.61
CA ASN A 242 -0.87 -8.79 -7.23
C ASN A 242 -0.20 -10.07 -7.74
N ASP A 243 -0.41 -11.16 -6.99
CA ASP A 243 0.09 -12.47 -7.39
C ASP A 243 -0.63 -12.99 -8.64
N PRO A 244 0.02 -13.84 -9.44
CA PRO A 244 -0.63 -14.50 -10.56
C PRO A 244 -1.86 -15.31 -10.12
N CYS A 245 -2.84 -15.45 -11.02
CA CYS A 245 -4.00 -16.29 -10.80
C CYS A 245 -3.56 -17.73 -10.50
N VAL A 246 -4.07 -18.30 -9.41
CA VAL A 246 -3.75 -19.69 -8.98
C VAL A 246 -4.75 -20.73 -9.49
N LEU A 247 -5.80 -20.32 -10.19
CA LEU A 247 -6.77 -21.24 -10.77
C LEU A 247 -6.15 -21.94 -11.99
N GLU A 248 -6.31 -23.26 -12.09
CA GLU A 248 -5.83 -24.06 -13.22
C GLU A 248 -6.48 -23.64 -14.54
N THR A 249 -7.75 -23.26 -14.52
CA THR A 249 -8.48 -22.71 -15.67
C THR A 249 -9.50 -21.66 -15.24
N THR A 250 -9.66 -20.65 -16.05
CA THR A 250 -10.66 -19.59 -15.92
C THR A 250 -11.72 -19.62 -17.03
N ASP A 251 -11.72 -20.65 -17.89
CA ASP A 251 -12.60 -20.74 -19.07
C ASP A 251 -14.09 -20.79 -18.73
N TRP A 252 -14.41 -21.22 -17.52
CA TRP A 252 -15.78 -21.26 -16.99
C TRP A 252 -16.30 -19.90 -16.53
N ILE A 253 -15.42 -18.93 -16.26
CA ILE A 253 -15.81 -17.58 -15.86
C ILE A 253 -16.22 -16.81 -17.12
N ARG A 254 -17.49 -16.42 -17.21
CA ARG A 254 -18.03 -15.68 -18.37
C ARG A 254 -18.88 -14.53 -17.89
N PRO A 255 -18.85 -13.38 -18.58
CA PRO A 255 -19.80 -12.29 -18.33
C PRO A 255 -21.22 -12.79 -18.59
N LEU A 256 -22.10 -12.65 -17.62
CA LEU A 256 -23.47 -13.09 -17.68
C LEU A 256 -24.43 -11.98 -17.25
N LYS A 257 -25.67 -12.05 -17.70
CA LYS A 257 -26.77 -11.29 -17.10
C LYS A 257 -27.33 -12.13 -15.94
N TYR A 258 -27.50 -11.50 -14.79
CA TYR A 258 -28.12 -12.15 -13.63
C TYR A 258 -29.15 -11.21 -12.99
N ILE A 259 -30.04 -11.79 -12.22
CA ILE A 259 -31.00 -11.07 -11.38
C ILE A 259 -30.51 -11.19 -9.94
N GLY A 260 -30.25 -10.05 -9.31
CA GLY A 260 -29.91 -9.98 -7.90
C GLY A 260 -31.09 -9.40 -7.11
N VAL A 261 -31.48 -10.10 -6.05
CA VAL A 261 -32.44 -9.57 -5.07
C VAL A 261 -31.61 -8.91 -3.97
N TRP A 262 -31.69 -7.61 -3.85
CA TRP A 262 -30.86 -6.86 -2.92
C TRP A 262 -31.68 -5.96 -1.99
N TRP A 263 -32.21 -4.89 -2.52
CA TRP A 263 -32.96 -3.92 -1.72
C TRP A 263 -34.29 -4.46 -1.22
N GLY A 264 -34.99 -5.27 -2.02
CA GLY A 264 -36.24 -5.90 -1.62
C GLY A 264 -36.10 -6.75 -0.36
N MET A 265 -34.99 -7.49 -0.20
CA MET A 265 -34.69 -8.28 1.01
C MET A 265 -34.49 -7.38 2.22
N HIS A 266 -33.73 -6.28 2.08
CA HIS A 266 -33.49 -5.34 3.16
C HIS A 266 -34.76 -4.58 3.59
N LEU A 267 -35.67 -4.36 2.66
CA LEU A 267 -36.97 -3.72 2.94
C LEU A 267 -38.02 -4.71 3.43
N GLY A 268 -37.73 -5.99 3.48
CA GLY A 268 -38.67 -7.04 3.87
C GLY A 268 -39.85 -7.28 2.92
N VAL A 269 -39.70 -6.81 1.65
CA VAL A 269 -40.78 -6.95 0.63
C VAL A 269 -40.60 -8.17 -0.25
N GLU A 270 -39.44 -8.81 -0.20
CA GLU A 270 -39.13 -10.03 -0.93
C GLU A 270 -38.63 -11.12 0.02
N THR A 271 -39.23 -12.27 -0.09
CA THR A 271 -38.89 -13.47 0.68
C THR A 271 -38.64 -14.61 -0.27
N TRP A 272 -37.50 -15.23 -0.16
CA TRP A 272 -37.13 -16.44 -0.91
C TRP A 272 -37.01 -17.60 0.02
#